data_6fd9abc5c5d1f3e995cf812c0e4d3091
#
_entry.id   6fd9abc5c5d1f3e995cf812c0e4d3091
#
_cell.length_a   1.000
_cell.length_b   1.000
_cell.length_c   1.000
_cell.angle_alpha   90.00
_cell.angle_beta   90.00
_cell.angle_gamma   90.00
#
_symmetry.space_group_name_H-M   'P 1'
#
loop_
_entity.id
_entity.type
_entity.pdbx_description
1 polymer ?
#
loop_
_entity_poly.entity_id
_entity_poly.type
_entity_poly.pdbx_seq_one_letter_code
_entity_poly.pdbx_strand_id
1 'polypeptide(L)'
;MTNYGKYSNLEMPESFNFNAEIFSASSDSTTPVALYANLRQIFPETLLLECVEPHTPETASSFVCADAVARFSIKNGKAEIEREGRKISEIDLTTNSAVAAFDEFQNSIKIESGENNDSSGLFGYVGFSAIPHFEDIRFSKLPPPDEQIADMQFALYRYVFRFDHFRNSLTATKLRDAESPLNTTIALSDLFAKITRRRAVEFPFAAEGGETAEISDADFAEIVRTCQRHINRGDVYQIVPSRKFSAKYRGDEFAVYRALRSINPSPFLFFFDYGGFSLFGSSPEAQLLIKNKTATLHPIAGTYPRGKHESEDREFAAKLINDSKENAEHVMLVDLARNDLGRNCSVVQVEKFKTVEFYSHVIHLVSQVSGKLNENVSAAQVFADTFPAGTLSGAPKYRAMQILNELEPSARSFYGGSVGFFGLDGSCTQAIMIRSFLARKRQLIFQAGAGVVADSVPEKETAEVRNKLAALRRAIEQAETKFKQG
;
A
#
# COMPACT_ATOMS: atom_id res chain seq x y z
N MET A 1 -0.98 -28.07 -2.93
CA MET A 1 -0.03 -28.24 -4.07
C MET A 1 -0.55 -27.34 -5.18
N THR A 2 -0.06 -26.13 -5.23
CA THR A 2 -0.40 -25.14 -6.25
C THR A 2 0.19 -25.56 -7.59
N ASN A 3 -0.64 -25.51 -8.63
CA ASN A 3 -0.33 -25.97 -9.99
C ASN A 3 0.63 -25.00 -10.74
N TYR A 4 1.88 -24.87 -10.31
CA TYR A 4 2.88 -23.99 -10.93
C TYR A 4 3.60 -24.57 -12.16
N GLY A 5 3.15 -25.70 -12.71
CA GLY A 5 3.87 -26.47 -13.74
C GLY A 5 3.29 -26.46 -15.15
N LYS A 6 2.32 -25.61 -15.50
CA LYS A 6 1.62 -25.68 -16.80
C LYS A 6 1.40 -24.35 -17.51
N TYR A 7 2.27 -23.40 -17.35
CA TYR A 7 2.12 -22.16 -18.11
C TYR A 7 3.11 -22.14 -19.27
N SER A 8 2.56 -22.02 -20.49
CA SER A 8 3.32 -21.76 -21.70
C SER A 8 4.18 -20.50 -21.51
N ASN A 9 5.36 -20.46 -22.11
CA ASN A 9 6.21 -19.27 -22.16
C ASN A 9 5.36 -18.09 -22.62
N LEU A 10 5.05 -17.17 -21.71
CA LEU A 10 4.45 -15.90 -22.05
C LEU A 10 5.57 -15.07 -22.67
N GLU A 11 5.57 -14.95 -24.01
CA GLU A 11 6.49 -14.04 -24.68
C GLU A 11 5.87 -12.63 -24.67
N MET A 12 6.59 -11.69 -24.10
CA MET A 12 6.22 -10.28 -24.21
C MET A 12 6.38 -9.84 -25.67
N PRO A 13 5.40 -9.13 -26.23
CA PRO A 13 5.43 -8.72 -27.65
C PRO A 13 6.56 -7.74 -27.96
N GLU A 14 7.05 -7.00 -26.96
CA GLU A 14 8.10 -5.99 -27.10
C GLU A 14 8.99 -5.95 -25.85
N SER A 15 10.26 -5.63 -26.02
CA SER A 15 11.15 -5.23 -24.93
C SER A 15 11.09 -3.72 -24.73
N PHE A 16 11.22 -3.29 -23.47
CA PHE A 16 11.26 -1.87 -23.09
C PHE A 16 12.72 -1.49 -22.81
N ASN A 17 13.38 -0.85 -23.76
CA ASN A 17 14.78 -0.47 -23.66
C ASN A 17 14.90 1.03 -23.37
N PHE A 18 15.50 1.39 -22.25
CA PHE A 18 15.67 2.77 -21.83
C PHE A 18 17.12 3.09 -21.51
N ASN A 19 17.50 4.35 -21.78
CA ASN A 19 18.74 4.96 -21.28
C ASN A 19 18.36 5.87 -20.11
N ALA A 20 19.08 5.78 -18.97
CA ALA A 20 18.86 6.63 -17.82
C ALA A 20 19.79 7.85 -17.82
N GLU A 21 19.20 9.05 -17.72
CA GLU A 21 19.89 10.29 -17.38
C GLU A 21 19.72 10.54 -15.89
N ILE A 22 20.81 10.68 -15.14
CA ILE A 22 20.80 10.82 -13.69
C ILE A 22 21.44 12.16 -13.29
N PHE A 23 20.79 12.86 -12.36
CA PHE A 23 21.26 14.10 -11.78
C PHE A 23 21.12 14.02 -10.26
N SER A 24 22.15 14.44 -9.53
CA SER A 24 22.14 14.47 -8.06
C SER A 24 22.28 15.89 -7.54
N ALA A 25 21.53 16.20 -6.49
CA ALA A 25 21.53 17.49 -5.80
C ALA A 25 21.36 17.29 -4.28
N SER A 26 21.64 18.35 -3.50
CA SER A 26 21.21 18.40 -2.09
C SER A 26 19.69 18.54 -2.01
N SER A 27 19.07 17.90 -1.02
CA SER A 27 17.62 17.99 -0.76
C SER A 27 17.26 19.04 0.30
N ASP A 28 18.22 19.82 0.78
CA ASP A 28 18.04 20.82 1.86
C ASP A 28 17.12 21.99 1.51
N SER A 29 16.97 22.30 0.23
CA SER A 29 16.14 23.40 -0.26
C SER A 29 14.73 23.00 -0.70
N THR A 30 14.37 21.70 -0.70
CA THR A 30 13.06 21.22 -1.13
C THR A 30 12.63 19.99 -0.35
N THR A 31 11.33 19.72 -0.34
CA THR A 31 10.76 18.52 0.30
C THR A 31 10.02 17.67 -0.73
N PRO A 32 9.85 16.35 -0.49
CA PRO A 32 9.07 15.49 -1.38
C PRO A 32 7.68 16.05 -1.70
N VAL A 33 6.99 16.57 -0.67
CA VAL A 33 5.64 17.16 -0.80
C VAL A 33 5.64 18.44 -1.65
N ALA A 34 6.63 19.33 -1.46
CA ALA A 34 6.75 20.56 -2.24
C ALA A 34 7.07 20.26 -3.71
N LEU A 35 7.98 19.30 -3.95
CA LEU A 35 8.33 18.87 -5.30
C LEU A 35 7.14 18.22 -5.99
N TYR A 36 6.42 17.32 -5.31
CA TYR A 36 5.20 16.70 -5.79
C TYR A 36 4.13 17.73 -6.17
N ALA A 37 3.85 18.69 -5.28
CA ALA A 37 2.84 19.73 -5.51
C ALA A 37 3.10 20.56 -6.77
N ASN A 38 4.38 20.77 -7.14
CA ASN A 38 4.75 21.44 -8.39
C ASN A 38 4.72 20.51 -9.60
N LEU A 39 5.13 19.25 -9.43
CA LEU A 39 5.20 18.27 -10.51
C LEU A 39 3.79 17.91 -11.03
N ARG A 40 2.81 17.75 -10.15
CA ARG A 40 1.41 17.48 -10.50
C ARG A 40 0.73 18.59 -11.30
N GLN A 41 1.30 19.80 -11.36
CA GLN A 41 0.83 20.91 -12.21
C GLN A 41 1.31 20.76 -13.66
N ILE A 42 2.21 19.83 -13.93
CA ILE A 42 2.83 19.63 -15.24
C ILE A 42 2.37 18.29 -15.84
N PHE A 43 2.20 17.27 -15.01
CA PHE A 43 1.84 15.92 -15.44
C PHE A 43 0.49 15.51 -14.85
N PRO A 44 -0.37 14.86 -15.64
CA PRO A 44 -1.71 14.45 -15.20
C PRO A 44 -1.70 13.27 -14.22
N GLU A 45 -0.65 12.44 -14.28
CA GLU A 45 -0.46 11.29 -13.39
C GLU A 45 0.86 11.46 -12.64
N THR A 46 0.79 11.44 -11.32
CA THR A 46 1.95 11.64 -10.46
C THR A 46 1.82 10.85 -9.16
N LEU A 47 2.94 10.33 -8.67
CA LEU A 47 2.97 9.58 -7.42
C LEU A 47 3.91 10.23 -6.42
N LEU A 48 3.50 10.21 -5.16
CA LEU A 48 4.33 10.51 -4.00
C LEU A 48 4.29 9.31 -3.08
N LEU A 49 5.46 8.75 -2.74
CA LEU A 49 5.62 7.68 -1.77
C LEU A 49 6.73 8.08 -0.79
N GLU A 50 6.39 8.18 0.49
CA GLU A 50 7.35 8.45 1.56
C GLU A 50 7.49 7.18 2.40
N CYS A 51 8.68 6.59 2.43
CA CYS A 51 9.00 5.40 3.20
C CYS A 51 10.04 5.75 4.26
N VAL A 52 9.62 5.76 5.51
CA VAL A 52 10.48 6.05 6.66
C VAL A 52 10.36 4.90 7.65
N GLU A 53 11.22 3.89 7.49
CA GLU A 53 11.25 2.79 8.44
C GLU A 53 11.82 3.25 9.78
N PRO A 54 11.09 3.09 10.90
CA PRO A 54 11.55 3.56 12.20
C PRO A 54 12.84 2.90 12.68
N HIS A 55 13.13 1.68 12.19
CA HIS A 55 14.23 0.85 12.68
C HIS A 55 15.49 0.90 11.81
N THR A 56 15.41 1.48 10.63
CA THR A 56 16.52 1.62 9.68
C THR A 56 16.50 3.01 9.05
N PRO A 57 16.83 4.06 9.83
CA PRO A 57 16.80 5.44 9.33
C PRO A 57 17.66 5.63 8.06
N GLU A 58 18.70 4.80 7.90
CA GLU A 58 19.59 4.83 6.74
C GLU A 58 18.88 4.41 5.43
N THR A 59 17.71 3.77 5.53
CA THR A 59 16.91 3.37 4.37
C THR A 59 15.73 4.30 4.09
N ALA A 60 15.54 5.32 4.93
CA ALA A 60 14.46 6.29 4.78
C ALA A 60 14.56 7.02 3.44
N SER A 61 13.57 6.80 2.58
CA SER A 61 13.54 7.37 1.23
C SER A 61 12.14 7.84 0.88
N SER A 62 12.07 8.87 0.03
CA SER A 62 10.80 9.25 -0.59
C SER A 62 10.98 9.29 -2.10
N PHE A 63 9.92 8.94 -2.81
CA PHE A 63 9.87 8.94 -4.26
C PHE A 63 8.77 9.85 -4.77
N VAL A 64 9.09 10.63 -5.79
CA VAL A 64 8.10 11.41 -6.56
C VAL A 64 8.25 11.01 -8.01
N CYS A 65 7.17 10.48 -8.59
CA CYS A 65 7.19 9.92 -9.94
C CYS A 65 6.20 10.65 -10.85
N ALA A 66 6.54 10.77 -12.14
CA ALA A 66 5.66 11.35 -13.15
C ALA A 66 5.92 10.76 -14.54
N ASP A 67 4.89 10.80 -15.39
CA ASP A 67 4.91 10.38 -16.79
C ASP A 67 5.19 8.87 -16.96
N ALA A 68 4.14 8.06 -16.86
CA ALA A 68 4.21 6.61 -16.99
C ALA A 68 4.58 6.21 -18.44
N VAL A 69 5.71 5.52 -18.60
CA VAL A 69 6.22 5.06 -19.93
C VAL A 69 5.84 3.63 -20.23
N ALA A 70 5.68 2.80 -19.21
CA ALA A 70 5.19 1.42 -19.33
C ALA A 70 4.27 1.12 -18.14
N ARG A 71 3.16 0.43 -18.39
CA ARG A 71 2.18 0.10 -17.37
C ARG A 71 1.72 -1.33 -17.52
N PHE A 72 1.59 -2.00 -16.39
CA PHE A 72 0.90 -3.27 -16.22
C PHE A 72 -0.34 -3.06 -15.35
N SER A 73 -1.48 -3.53 -15.79
CA SER A 73 -2.71 -3.48 -14.99
C SER A 73 -3.53 -4.76 -15.15
N ILE A 74 -4.21 -5.14 -14.07
CA ILE A 74 -5.18 -6.25 -14.09
C ILE A 74 -6.57 -5.69 -13.90
N LYS A 75 -7.46 -6.00 -14.84
CA LYS A 75 -8.85 -5.58 -14.79
C LYS A 75 -9.73 -6.62 -15.48
N ASN A 76 -10.86 -6.97 -14.84
CA ASN A 76 -11.83 -7.92 -15.41
C ASN A 76 -11.21 -9.27 -15.83
N GLY A 77 -10.28 -9.81 -15.06
CA GLY A 77 -9.62 -11.09 -15.34
C GLY A 77 -8.60 -11.06 -16.47
N LYS A 78 -8.18 -9.87 -16.91
CA LYS A 78 -7.17 -9.68 -17.95
C LYS A 78 -6.02 -8.82 -17.44
N ALA A 79 -4.80 -9.16 -17.82
CA ALA A 79 -3.66 -8.28 -17.66
C ALA A 79 -3.47 -7.47 -18.94
N GLU A 80 -3.39 -6.16 -18.82
CA GLU A 80 -3.15 -5.22 -19.90
C GLU A 80 -1.77 -4.57 -19.74
N ILE A 81 -1.03 -4.48 -20.83
CA ILE A 81 0.29 -3.84 -20.91
C ILE A 81 0.19 -2.65 -21.84
N GLU A 82 0.65 -1.51 -21.34
CA GLU A 82 0.66 -0.27 -22.10
C GLU A 82 2.09 0.28 -22.22
N ARG A 83 2.37 0.90 -23.38
CA ARG A 83 3.56 1.73 -23.62
C ARG A 83 3.10 3.14 -23.97
N GLU A 84 3.52 4.14 -23.21
CA GLU A 84 3.16 5.55 -23.39
C GLU A 84 1.64 5.78 -23.56
N GLY A 85 0.84 5.11 -22.73
CA GLY A 85 -0.63 5.20 -22.73
C GLY A 85 -1.33 4.44 -23.87
N ARG A 86 -0.61 3.67 -24.67
CA ARG A 86 -1.18 2.81 -25.71
C ARG A 86 -1.11 1.35 -25.29
N LYS A 87 -2.24 0.65 -25.32
CA LYS A 87 -2.28 -0.79 -25.07
C LYS A 87 -1.52 -1.52 -26.18
N ILE A 88 -0.52 -2.32 -25.78
CA ILE A 88 0.31 -3.13 -26.69
C ILE A 88 0.06 -4.62 -26.52
N SER A 89 -0.43 -5.06 -25.36
CA SER A 89 -0.73 -6.47 -25.09
C SER A 89 -1.90 -6.64 -24.13
N GLU A 90 -2.59 -7.77 -24.26
CA GLU A 90 -3.64 -8.23 -23.35
C GLU A 90 -3.47 -9.73 -23.11
N ILE A 91 -3.42 -10.16 -21.86
CA ILE A 91 -3.23 -11.55 -21.44
C ILE A 91 -4.47 -11.99 -20.67
N ASP A 92 -5.09 -13.08 -21.09
CA ASP A 92 -6.22 -13.69 -20.37
C ASP A 92 -5.71 -14.45 -19.13
N LEU A 93 -6.11 -14.00 -17.95
CA LEU A 93 -5.71 -14.60 -16.67
C LEU A 93 -6.57 -15.80 -16.26
N THR A 94 -7.56 -16.19 -17.05
CA THR A 94 -8.27 -17.46 -16.85
C THR A 94 -7.39 -18.67 -17.21
N THR A 95 -6.41 -18.46 -18.08
CA THR A 95 -5.49 -19.49 -18.59
C THR A 95 -4.02 -19.23 -18.23
N ASN A 96 -3.70 -18.04 -17.74
CA ASN A 96 -2.34 -17.62 -17.43
C ASN A 96 -2.23 -17.12 -15.99
N SER A 97 -1.03 -17.24 -15.41
CA SER A 97 -0.73 -16.73 -14.07
C SER A 97 -0.53 -15.21 -14.09
N ALA A 98 -1.19 -14.51 -13.20
CA ALA A 98 -0.98 -13.07 -13.00
C ALA A 98 0.45 -12.75 -12.54
N VAL A 99 1.02 -13.60 -11.68
CA VAL A 99 2.41 -13.46 -11.21
C VAL A 99 3.39 -13.64 -12.37
N ALA A 100 3.22 -14.70 -13.17
CA ALA A 100 4.08 -14.92 -14.33
C ALA A 100 3.98 -13.78 -15.36
N ALA A 101 2.78 -13.27 -15.62
CA ALA A 101 2.57 -12.14 -16.52
C ALA A 101 3.26 -10.85 -16.02
N PHE A 102 3.22 -10.61 -14.69
CA PHE A 102 3.90 -9.47 -14.10
C PHE A 102 5.42 -9.63 -14.10
N ASP A 103 5.93 -10.82 -13.80
CA ASP A 103 7.37 -11.12 -13.85
C ASP A 103 7.92 -10.95 -15.26
N GLU A 104 7.22 -11.45 -16.28
CA GLU A 104 7.61 -11.26 -17.68
C GLU A 104 7.60 -9.79 -18.10
N PHE A 105 6.58 -9.02 -17.67
CA PHE A 105 6.56 -7.58 -17.87
C PHE A 105 7.76 -6.91 -17.20
N GLN A 106 8.06 -7.22 -15.95
CA GLN A 106 9.22 -6.66 -15.25
C GLN A 106 10.55 -7.04 -15.93
N ASN A 107 10.69 -8.30 -16.35
CA ASN A 107 11.89 -8.80 -17.05
C ASN A 107 12.08 -8.22 -18.46
N SER A 108 10.99 -7.77 -19.09
CA SER A 108 11.05 -7.12 -20.41
C SER A 108 11.64 -5.71 -20.36
N ILE A 109 11.74 -5.11 -19.15
CA ILE A 109 12.27 -3.76 -18.96
C ILE A 109 13.78 -3.83 -18.77
N LYS A 110 14.51 -3.13 -19.64
CA LYS A 110 15.96 -2.99 -19.58
C LYS A 110 16.34 -1.52 -19.51
N ILE A 111 17.16 -1.17 -18.53
CA ILE A 111 17.63 0.20 -18.35
C ILE A 111 19.16 0.18 -18.42
N GLU A 112 19.69 0.82 -19.45
CA GLU A 112 21.13 1.10 -19.55
C GLU A 112 21.43 2.34 -18.69
N SER A 113 22.15 2.14 -17.61
CA SER A 113 22.62 3.21 -16.71
C SER A 113 24.11 3.07 -16.46
N GLY A 114 24.81 4.20 -16.39
CA GLY A 114 26.26 4.22 -16.19
C GLY A 114 26.71 3.80 -14.80
N GLU A 115 25.91 3.94 -13.74
CA GLU A 115 26.19 3.52 -12.36
C GLU A 115 24.88 3.49 -11.53
N ASN A 116 24.79 2.53 -10.58
CA ASN A 116 23.80 2.34 -9.51
C ASN A 116 22.44 3.06 -9.67
N ASN A 117 21.50 2.42 -10.36
CA ASN A 117 20.16 2.96 -10.53
C ASN A 117 19.18 2.40 -9.48
N ASP A 118 19.43 2.65 -8.20
CA ASP A 118 18.56 2.29 -7.08
C ASP A 118 17.17 2.98 -7.13
N SER A 119 16.94 3.81 -8.14
CA SER A 119 15.68 4.57 -8.31
C SER A 119 14.73 3.90 -9.32
N SER A 120 15.13 2.80 -9.97
CA SER A 120 14.34 2.17 -11.01
C SER A 120 13.46 1.07 -10.43
N GLY A 121 12.17 1.22 -10.63
CA GLY A 121 11.17 0.26 -10.17
C GLY A 121 9.81 0.54 -10.76
N LEU A 122 8.92 -0.41 -10.56
CA LEU A 122 7.52 -0.33 -10.88
C LEU A 122 6.75 0.15 -9.66
N PHE A 123 6.16 1.34 -9.72
CA PHE A 123 5.38 1.93 -8.63
C PHE A 123 3.90 1.73 -8.88
N GLY A 124 3.15 1.38 -7.83
CA GLY A 124 1.73 1.13 -7.99
C GLY A 124 1.06 0.51 -6.76
N TYR A 125 -0.04 -0.17 -7.01
CA TYR A 125 -0.86 -0.79 -5.97
C TYR A 125 -1.41 -2.15 -6.41
N VAL A 126 -1.78 -2.94 -5.41
CA VAL A 126 -2.59 -4.17 -5.53
C VAL A 126 -3.81 -3.99 -4.65
N GLY A 127 -5.01 -4.03 -5.22
CA GLY A 127 -6.26 -4.00 -4.46
C GLY A 127 -6.55 -5.34 -3.78
N PHE A 128 -7.39 -5.34 -2.76
CA PHE A 128 -7.89 -6.58 -2.16
C PHE A 128 -8.65 -7.45 -3.18
N SER A 129 -9.25 -6.81 -4.18
CA SER A 129 -9.90 -7.46 -5.31
C SER A 129 -8.97 -8.30 -6.19
N ALA A 130 -7.64 -8.13 -6.08
CA ALA A 130 -6.66 -8.93 -6.82
C ALA A 130 -6.45 -10.35 -6.26
N ILE A 131 -6.93 -10.65 -5.05
CA ILE A 131 -6.73 -11.95 -4.39
C ILE A 131 -7.10 -13.16 -5.29
N PRO A 132 -8.23 -13.13 -6.06
CA PRO A 132 -8.56 -14.26 -6.95
C PRO A 132 -7.55 -14.52 -8.06
N HIS A 133 -6.61 -13.61 -8.32
CA HIS A 133 -5.53 -13.82 -9.28
C HIS A 133 -4.30 -14.53 -8.65
N PHE A 134 -4.27 -14.64 -7.32
CA PHE A 134 -3.16 -15.25 -6.56
C PHE A 134 -3.57 -16.53 -5.81
N GLU A 135 -4.85 -16.64 -5.44
CA GLU A 135 -5.40 -17.77 -4.68
C GLU A 135 -6.65 -18.33 -5.39
N ASP A 136 -6.90 -19.64 -5.24
CA ASP A 136 -8.11 -20.28 -5.78
C ASP A 136 -9.34 -19.94 -4.94
N ILE A 137 -9.70 -18.67 -4.94
CA ILE A 137 -10.87 -18.11 -4.25
C ILE A 137 -11.72 -17.32 -5.24
N ARG A 138 -13.03 -17.39 -5.09
CA ARG A 138 -13.95 -16.59 -5.91
C ARG A 138 -14.66 -15.58 -5.04
N PHE A 139 -14.55 -14.31 -5.39
CA PHE A 139 -15.36 -13.26 -4.81
C PHE A 139 -16.64 -13.08 -5.61
N SER A 140 -17.78 -13.13 -4.92
CA SER A 140 -19.11 -12.99 -5.52
C SER A 140 -19.54 -11.54 -5.71
N LYS A 141 -18.88 -10.62 -5.01
CA LYS A 141 -19.23 -9.19 -4.99
C LYS A 141 -18.19 -8.38 -5.74
N LEU A 142 -18.66 -7.44 -6.52
CA LEU A 142 -17.83 -6.45 -7.21
C LEU A 142 -17.90 -5.11 -6.47
N PRO A 143 -16.87 -4.27 -6.56
CA PRO A 143 -16.97 -2.90 -6.08
C PRO A 143 -18.09 -2.16 -6.82
N PRO A 144 -18.77 -1.22 -6.15
CA PRO A 144 -19.71 -0.33 -6.83
C PRO A 144 -19.07 0.36 -8.05
N PRO A 145 -19.83 0.70 -9.11
CA PRO A 145 -19.25 1.27 -10.34
C PRO A 145 -18.37 2.51 -10.11
N ASP A 146 -18.71 3.30 -9.09
CA ASP A 146 -17.94 4.50 -8.72
C ASP A 146 -16.65 4.21 -7.93
N GLU A 147 -16.48 2.98 -7.48
CA GLU A 147 -15.31 2.49 -6.75
C GLU A 147 -14.45 1.53 -7.58
N GLN A 148 -14.87 1.19 -8.80
CA GLN A 148 -14.13 0.26 -9.65
C GLN A 148 -12.84 0.90 -10.16
N ILE A 149 -11.73 0.36 -9.70
CA ILE A 149 -10.36 0.61 -10.20
C ILE A 149 -9.79 -0.71 -10.70
N ALA A 150 -8.61 -0.70 -11.31
CA ALA A 150 -7.91 -1.94 -11.64
C ALA A 150 -7.62 -2.75 -10.37
N ASP A 151 -7.67 -4.09 -10.46
CA ASP A 151 -7.34 -4.96 -9.32
C ASP A 151 -5.87 -4.82 -8.91
N MET A 152 -5.01 -4.58 -9.90
CA MET A 152 -3.58 -4.33 -9.73
C MET A 152 -3.14 -3.32 -10.81
N GLN A 153 -2.27 -2.37 -10.45
CA GLN A 153 -1.67 -1.45 -11.41
C GLN A 153 -0.29 -1.01 -10.95
N PHE A 154 0.71 -1.25 -11.80
CA PHE A 154 2.08 -0.78 -11.62
C PHE A 154 2.59 -0.13 -12.89
N ALA A 155 3.43 0.89 -12.75
CA ALA A 155 4.02 1.57 -13.89
C ALA A 155 5.49 1.93 -13.65
N LEU A 156 6.24 1.94 -14.75
CA LEU A 156 7.56 2.55 -14.84
C LEU A 156 7.37 4.02 -15.22
N TYR A 157 8.02 4.92 -14.50
CA TYR A 157 7.89 6.35 -14.72
C TYR A 157 9.11 6.94 -15.39
N ARG A 158 8.89 7.88 -16.33
CA ARG A 158 9.95 8.60 -17.03
C ARG A 158 10.78 9.46 -16.08
N TYR A 159 10.15 10.11 -15.14
CA TYR A 159 10.80 10.97 -14.16
C TYR A 159 10.59 10.40 -12.75
N VAL A 160 11.69 10.08 -12.10
CA VAL A 160 11.70 9.60 -10.70
C VAL A 160 12.66 10.49 -9.90
N PHE A 161 12.14 11.11 -8.85
CA PHE A 161 12.91 11.89 -7.88
C PHE A 161 12.96 11.11 -6.57
N ARG A 162 14.13 10.61 -6.22
CA ARG A 162 14.38 9.90 -4.97
C ARG A 162 15.06 10.80 -3.97
N PHE A 163 14.44 11.00 -2.83
CA PHE A 163 15.03 11.65 -1.65
C PHE A 163 15.62 10.57 -0.74
N ASP A 164 16.90 10.71 -0.42
CA ASP A 164 17.57 9.96 0.65
C ASP A 164 17.59 10.87 1.89
N HIS A 165 16.74 10.57 2.86
CA HIS A 165 16.58 11.43 4.04
C HIS A 165 17.76 11.34 4.99
N PHE A 166 18.49 10.24 4.99
CA PHE A 166 19.66 10.06 5.83
C PHE A 166 20.85 10.88 5.31
N ARG A 167 21.06 10.88 3.98
CA ARG A 167 22.15 11.63 3.34
C ARG A 167 21.77 13.05 2.94
N ASN A 168 20.54 13.46 3.12
CA ASN A 168 20.00 14.74 2.65
C ASN A 168 20.31 14.99 1.17
N SER A 169 20.14 13.94 0.35
CA SER A 169 20.40 13.99 -1.08
C SER A 169 19.15 13.69 -1.89
N LEU A 170 19.09 14.25 -3.08
CA LEU A 170 18.06 14.06 -4.08
C LEU A 170 18.70 13.52 -5.34
N THR A 171 18.26 12.36 -5.80
CA THR A 171 18.59 11.80 -7.10
C THR A 171 17.41 11.93 -8.04
N ALA A 172 17.58 12.63 -9.13
CA ALA A 172 16.58 12.75 -10.20
C ALA A 172 17.00 11.86 -11.37
N THR A 173 16.12 10.97 -11.80
CA THR A 173 16.31 10.06 -12.93
C THR A 173 15.30 10.37 -14.01
N LYS A 174 15.76 10.44 -15.28
CA LYS A 174 14.91 10.51 -16.46
C LYS A 174 15.20 9.32 -17.37
N LEU A 175 14.18 8.56 -17.70
CA LEU A 175 14.26 7.48 -18.68
C LEU A 175 14.00 8.03 -20.09
N ARG A 176 14.89 7.71 -21.02
CA ARG A 176 14.76 7.98 -22.44
C ARG A 176 14.56 6.66 -23.15
N ASP A 177 13.49 6.54 -23.92
CA ASP A 177 13.26 5.38 -24.77
C ASP A 177 14.37 5.29 -25.81
N ALA A 178 15.08 4.17 -25.86
CA ALA A 178 16.19 3.94 -26.79
C ALA A 178 15.72 3.89 -28.26
N GLU A 179 14.46 3.55 -28.49
CA GLU A 179 13.86 3.35 -29.81
C GLU A 179 13.05 4.56 -30.32
N SER A 180 12.74 5.53 -29.44
CA SER A 180 11.96 6.69 -29.82
C SER A 180 12.84 7.88 -30.24
N PRO A 181 12.85 8.27 -31.53
CA PRO A 181 13.67 9.39 -32.02
C PRO A 181 13.07 10.77 -31.63
N LEU A 182 11.83 10.84 -31.17
CA LEU A 182 11.14 12.09 -30.88
C LEU A 182 11.30 12.48 -29.40
N ASN A 183 12.38 13.20 -29.10
CA ASN A 183 12.63 13.82 -27.80
C ASN A 183 11.73 15.04 -27.53
N THR A 184 10.41 14.85 -27.48
CA THR A 184 9.45 15.90 -27.09
C THR A 184 9.36 16.07 -25.57
N THR A 185 10.15 15.33 -24.82
CA THR A 185 10.12 15.32 -23.35
C THR A 185 10.98 16.44 -22.76
N ILE A 186 10.52 17.03 -21.66
CA ILE A 186 11.23 18.09 -20.95
C ILE A 186 12.61 17.59 -20.51
N ALA A 187 13.68 18.38 -20.73
CA ALA A 187 15.01 18.05 -20.22
C ALA A 187 15.00 17.97 -18.69
N LEU A 188 15.77 17.04 -18.11
CA LEU A 188 15.76 16.81 -16.67
C LEU A 188 16.16 18.07 -15.88
N SER A 189 17.20 18.79 -16.35
CA SER A 189 17.64 20.06 -15.77
C SER A 189 16.57 21.15 -15.78
N ASP A 190 15.83 21.27 -16.90
CA ASP A 190 14.79 22.28 -17.07
C ASP A 190 13.57 21.95 -16.20
N LEU A 191 13.18 20.67 -16.17
CA LEU A 191 12.11 20.21 -15.29
C LEU A 191 12.47 20.49 -13.84
N PHE A 192 13.67 20.09 -13.40
CA PHE A 192 14.14 20.28 -12.03
C PHE A 192 14.15 21.77 -11.65
N ALA A 193 14.70 22.63 -12.49
CA ALA A 193 14.68 24.08 -12.27
C ALA A 193 13.25 24.65 -12.19
N LYS A 194 12.33 24.13 -13.00
CA LYS A 194 10.93 24.57 -13.02
C LYS A 194 10.17 24.16 -11.75
N ILE A 195 10.36 22.94 -11.25
CA ILE A 195 9.63 22.44 -10.08
C ILE A 195 10.22 22.92 -8.76
N THR A 196 11.52 23.25 -8.69
CA THR A 196 12.15 23.74 -7.46
C THR A 196 12.00 25.25 -7.28
N ARG A 197 11.89 26.06 -8.36
CA ARG A 197 11.74 27.52 -8.30
C ARG A 197 10.31 28.00 -8.09
N ARG A 198 9.30 27.16 -8.33
CA ARG A 198 7.91 27.53 -8.17
C ARG A 198 7.47 27.41 -6.71
N ARG A 199 6.68 28.39 -6.27
CA ARG A 199 5.89 28.21 -5.05
C ARG A 199 4.75 27.24 -5.36
N ALA A 200 4.58 26.20 -4.56
CA ALA A 200 3.49 25.26 -4.73
C ALA A 200 2.14 25.98 -4.65
N VAL A 201 1.28 25.74 -5.64
CA VAL A 201 -0.08 26.27 -5.63
C VAL A 201 -0.93 25.38 -4.73
N GLU A 202 -1.61 25.98 -3.78
CA GLU A 202 -2.58 25.27 -2.93
C GLU A 202 -3.99 25.51 -3.47
N PHE A 203 -4.73 24.41 -3.64
CA PHE A 203 -6.13 24.49 -4.05
C PHE A 203 -7.04 24.25 -2.84
N PRO A 204 -8.20 24.93 -2.79
CA PRO A 204 -9.16 24.75 -1.70
C PRO A 204 -9.74 23.34 -1.68
N PHE A 205 -10.13 22.91 -0.50
CA PHE A 205 -10.91 21.70 -0.27
C PHE A 205 -12.12 22.04 0.60
N ALA A 206 -13.28 21.45 0.28
CA ALA A 206 -14.48 21.56 1.10
C ALA A 206 -15.24 20.23 1.08
N ALA A 207 -15.61 19.74 2.26
CA ALA A 207 -16.52 18.62 2.37
C ALA A 207 -17.95 19.05 1.98
N GLU A 208 -18.70 18.17 1.32
CA GLU A 208 -20.09 18.40 0.92
C GLU A 208 -21.03 17.42 1.60
N GLY A 209 -21.91 17.93 2.43
CA GLY A 209 -22.84 17.09 3.21
C GLY A 209 -22.16 16.34 4.35
N GLY A 210 -22.81 15.31 4.84
CA GLY A 210 -22.29 14.45 5.90
C GLY A 210 -21.62 13.17 5.36
N GLU A 211 -20.87 12.51 6.25
CA GLU A 211 -20.37 11.17 6.03
C GLU A 211 -21.53 10.17 5.91
N THR A 212 -21.43 9.25 4.99
CA THR A 212 -22.38 8.14 4.81
C THR A 212 -21.67 6.81 5.12
N ALA A 213 -22.26 6.03 6.01
CA ALA A 213 -21.83 4.65 6.25
C ALA A 213 -22.60 3.70 5.34
N GLU A 214 -21.93 2.68 4.78
CA GLU A 214 -22.57 1.66 3.94
C GLU A 214 -23.61 0.83 4.73
N ILE A 215 -23.30 0.53 6.00
CA ILE A 215 -24.20 -0.17 6.93
C ILE A 215 -24.23 0.53 8.28
N SER A 216 -25.30 0.30 9.05
CA SER A 216 -25.44 0.85 10.40
C SER A 216 -24.49 0.19 11.40
N ASP A 217 -24.36 0.78 12.58
CA ASP A 217 -23.62 0.18 13.70
C ASP A 217 -24.24 -1.14 14.14
N ALA A 218 -25.57 -1.21 14.16
CA ALA A 218 -26.30 -2.41 14.53
C ALA A 218 -26.05 -3.57 13.54
N ASP A 219 -26.05 -3.27 12.23
CA ASP A 219 -25.74 -4.27 11.20
C ASP A 219 -24.31 -4.77 11.32
N PHE A 220 -23.34 -3.87 11.56
CA PHE A 220 -21.95 -4.27 11.76
C PHE A 220 -21.78 -5.13 13.03
N ALA A 221 -22.45 -4.80 14.12
CA ALA A 221 -22.45 -5.61 15.34
C ALA A 221 -23.02 -7.02 15.07
N GLU A 222 -24.03 -7.18 14.17
CA GLU A 222 -24.54 -8.51 13.79
C GLU A 222 -23.52 -9.28 12.92
N ILE A 223 -22.77 -8.59 12.06
CA ILE A 223 -21.64 -9.20 11.35
C ILE A 223 -20.62 -9.74 12.35
N VAL A 224 -20.27 -8.97 13.38
CA VAL A 224 -19.35 -9.42 14.44
C VAL A 224 -19.88 -10.66 15.15
N ARG A 225 -21.17 -10.70 15.51
CA ARG A 225 -21.79 -11.90 16.12
C ARG A 225 -21.73 -13.11 15.20
N THR A 226 -21.90 -12.88 13.89
CA THR A 226 -21.79 -13.96 12.88
C THR A 226 -20.37 -14.48 12.80
N CYS A 227 -19.37 -13.58 12.80
CA CYS A 227 -17.95 -13.96 12.89
C CYS A 227 -17.67 -14.83 14.12
N GLN A 228 -18.21 -14.45 15.28
CA GLN A 228 -18.05 -15.26 16.50
C GLN A 228 -18.66 -16.66 16.37
N ARG A 229 -19.81 -16.79 15.68
CA ARG A 229 -20.41 -18.12 15.39
C ARG A 229 -19.45 -18.99 14.55
N HIS A 230 -18.74 -18.42 13.58
CA HIS A 230 -17.73 -19.13 12.80
C HIS A 230 -16.51 -19.52 13.65
N ILE A 231 -16.06 -18.62 14.52
CA ILE A 231 -14.93 -18.89 15.43
C ILE A 231 -15.29 -20.03 16.39
N ASN A 232 -16.49 -19.99 17.00
CA ASN A 232 -16.93 -21.02 17.93
C ASN A 232 -17.18 -22.38 17.29
N ARG A 233 -17.37 -22.42 15.95
CA ARG A 233 -17.42 -23.68 15.17
C ARG A 233 -16.04 -24.22 14.82
N GLY A 234 -14.98 -23.43 15.04
CA GLY A 234 -13.62 -23.78 14.65
C GLY A 234 -13.29 -23.50 13.18
N ASP A 235 -14.12 -22.71 12.46
CA ASP A 235 -13.86 -22.32 11.07
C ASP A 235 -12.60 -21.45 10.95
N VAL A 236 -12.43 -20.51 11.89
CA VAL A 236 -11.30 -19.56 11.98
C VAL A 236 -10.98 -19.29 13.46
N TYR A 237 -9.74 -18.86 13.72
CA TYR A 237 -9.33 -18.40 15.07
C TYR A 237 -9.59 -16.91 15.25
N GLN A 238 -9.39 -16.13 14.19
CA GLN A 238 -9.60 -14.69 14.12
C GLN A 238 -10.11 -14.35 12.72
N ILE A 239 -10.94 -13.32 12.62
CA ILE A 239 -11.44 -12.78 11.36
C ILE A 239 -11.62 -11.27 11.48
N VAL A 240 -11.35 -10.53 10.40
CA VAL A 240 -11.32 -9.07 10.39
C VAL A 240 -12.39 -8.49 9.47
N PRO A 241 -13.67 -8.46 9.90
CA PRO A 241 -14.71 -7.77 9.15
C PRO A 241 -14.46 -6.26 9.14
N SER A 242 -14.90 -5.61 8.08
CA SER A 242 -14.69 -4.18 7.89
C SER A 242 -15.96 -3.45 7.47
N ARG A 243 -15.93 -2.12 7.61
CA ARG A 243 -17.04 -1.24 7.31
C ARG A 243 -16.58 -0.04 6.51
N LYS A 244 -17.30 0.25 5.44
CA LYS A 244 -17.01 1.31 4.48
C LYS A 244 -17.80 2.58 4.79
N PHE A 245 -17.13 3.70 4.54
CA PHE A 245 -17.68 5.05 4.68
C PHE A 245 -17.33 5.89 3.46
N SER A 246 -18.13 6.90 3.20
CA SER A 246 -17.88 7.85 2.13
C SER A 246 -18.28 9.27 2.49
N ALA A 247 -17.60 10.25 1.90
CA ALA A 247 -17.90 11.66 2.02
C ALA A 247 -17.72 12.36 0.67
N LYS A 248 -18.69 13.20 0.27
CA LYS A 248 -18.55 14.02 -0.94
C LYS A 248 -17.68 15.24 -0.66
N TYR A 249 -16.97 15.74 -1.69
CA TYR A 249 -16.12 16.90 -1.56
C TYR A 249 -16.05 17.72 -2.85
N ARG A 250 -15.60 18.97 -2.71
CA ARG A 250 -15.16 19.85 -3.79
C ARG A 250 -13.71 20.25 -3.58
N GLY A 251 -13.04 20.57 -4.68
CA GLY A 251 -11.67 21.03 -4.66
C GLY A 251 -10.65 19.93 -4.77
N ASP A 252 -9.56 20.03 -4.01
CA ASP A 252 -8.37 19.21 -4.16
C ASP A 252 -8.16 18.32 -2.93
N GLU A 253 -8.29 17.01 -3.11
CA GLU A 253 -8.09 16.01 -2.07
C GLU A 253 -6.63 15.91 -1.57
N PHE A 254 -5.67 16.48 -2.29
CA PHE A 254 -4.29 16.58 -1.80
C PHE A 254 -4.20 17.41 -0.50
N ALA A 255 -5.13 18.34 -0.28
CA ALA A 255 -5.24 19.07 0.98
C ALA A 255 -5.56 18.11 2.15
N VAL A 256 -6.41 17.10 1.93
CA VAL A 256 -6.73 16.06 2.92
C VAL A 256 -5.50 15.20 3.23
N TYR A 257 -4.75 14.81 2.20
CA TYR A 257 -3.48 14.08 2.38
C TYR A 257 -2.49 14.87 3.24
N ARG A 258 -2.29 16.17 2.95
CA ARG A 258 -1.39 17.03 3.72
C ARG A 258 -1.82 17.16 5.19
N ALA A 259 -3.11 17.23 5.44
CA ALA A 259 -3.66 17.24 6.80
C ALA A 259 -3.41 15.86 7.48
N LEU A 260 -3.71 14.75 6.80
CA LEU A 260 -3.50 13.40 7.33
C LEU A 260 -2.03 13.16 7.67
N ARG A 261 -1.12 13.54 6.80
CA ARG A 261 0.34 13.46 7.00
C ARG A 261 0.79 14.16 8.29
N SER A 262 0.17 15.28 8.61
CA SER A 262 0.46 16.06 9.82
C SER A 262 -0.17 15.45 11.09
N ILE A 263 -1.39 14.92 10.97
CA ILE A 263 -2.17 14.38 12.10
C ILE A 263 -1.66 12.99 12.50
N ASN A 264 -1.31 12.17 11.51
CA ASN A 264 -0.98 10.78 11.68
C ASN A 264 0.28 10.42 10.89
N PRO A 265 1.47 10.90 11.29
CA PRO A 265 2.71 10.48 10.66
C PRO A 265 2.91 8.98 10.87
N SER A 266 3.15 8.28 9.78
CA SER A 266 3.33 6.82 9.75
C SER A 266 4.51 6.45 8.84
N PRO A 267 5.07 5.24 8.95
CA PRO A 267 6.20 4.80 8.14
C PRO A 267 5.98 4.90 6.63
N PHE A 268 4.73 4.72 6.17
CA PHE A 268 4.39 4.77 4.76
C PHE A 268 3.30 5.82 4.52
N LEU A 269 3.69 6.91 3.89
CA LEU A 269 2.79 7.97 3.45
C LEU A 269 2.75 7.96 1.93
N PHE A 270 1.57 8.02 1.34
CA PHE A 270 1.46 7.95 -0.11
C PHE A 270 0.31 8.81 -0.64
N PHE A 271 0.53 9.36 -1.83
CA PHE A 271 -0.48 10.02 -2.65
C PHE A 271 -0.25 9.65 -4.10
N PHE A 272 -1.05 8.74 -4.62
CA PHE A 272 -0.97 8.20 -5.96
C PHE A 272 -2.13 8.72 -6.78
N ASP A 273 -1.85 9.69 -7.66
CA ASP A 273 -2.81 10.31 -8.58
C ASP A 273 -2.70 9.66 -9.96
N TYR A 274 -3.77 9.00 -10.37
CA TYR A 274 -3.90 8.34 -11.66
C TYR A 274 -4.76 9.14 -12.65
N GLY A 275 -4.97 10.44 -12.41
CA GLY A 275 -5.78 11.34 -13.24
C GLY A 275 -7.29 11.14 -13.14
N GLY A 276 -7.77 9.90 -13.08
CA GLY A 276 -9.19 9.57 -12.93
C GLY A 276 -9.62 9.21 -11.51
N PHE A 277 -8.68 8.94 -10.64
CA PHE A 277 -8.84 8.65 -9.21
C PHE A 277 -7.50 8.83 -8.49
N SER A 278 -7.56 9.01 -7.18
CA SER A 278 -6.38 9.06 -6.33
C SER A 278 -6.48 8.06 -5.19
N LEU A 279 -5.37 7.38 -4.87
CA LEU A 279 -5.21 6.56 -3.67
C LEU A 279 -4.23 7.26 -2.76
N PHE A 280 -4.62 7.54 -1.51
CA PHE A 280 -3.72 8.20 -0.58
C PHE A 280 -3.98 7.81 0.87
N GLY A 281 -2.93 7.86 1.67
CA GLY A 281 -3.06 7.42 3.05
C GLY A 281 -1.79 7.57 3.87
N SER A 282 -1.90 7.08 5.11
CA SER A 282 -0.85 7.04 6.11
C SER A 282 -0.83 5.67 6.77
N SER A 283 -0.15 4.71 6.15
CA SER A 283 -0.10 3.33 6.60
C SER A 283 0.99 3.10 7.65
N PRO A 284 0.65 2.50 8.79
CA PRO A 284 1.64 2.15 9.81
C PRO A 284 2.35 0.82 9.55
N GLU A 285 1.91 0.02 8.56
CA GLU A 285 2.24 -1.39 8.47
C GLU A 285 2.75 -1.78 7.08
N ALA A 286 3.92 -2.42 7.03
CA ALA A 286 4.43 -3.03 5.82
C ALA A 286 3.68 -4.32 5.50
N GLN A 287 3.31 -4.52 4.23
CA GLN A 287 2.83 -5.81 3.72
C GLN A 287 3.99 -6.77 3.50
N LEU A 288 5.04 -6.29 2.84
CA LEU A 288 6.24 -7.07 2.53
C LEU A 288 7.39 -6.13 2.22
N LEU A 289 8.55 -6.45 2.77
CA LEU A 289 9.83 -5.82 2.41
C LEU A 289 10.78 -6.90 1.86
N ILE A 290 11.43 -6.62 0.72
CA ILE A 290 12.49 -7.47 0.19
C ILE A 290 13.69 -6.59 -0.12
N LYS A 291 14.83 -6.94 0.49
CA LYS A 291 16.11 -6.29 0.26
C LYS A 291 17.22 -7.33 0.26
N ASN A 292 18.14 -7.26 -0.71
CA ASN A 292 19.27 -8.20 -0.81
C ASN A 292 18.82 -9.67 -0.73
N LYS A 293 17.75 -10.04 -1.44
CA LYS A 293 17.14 -11.38 -1.45
C LYS A 293 16.68 -11.87 -0.07
N THR A 294 16.41 -10.98 0.87
CA THR A 294 15.81 -11.30 2.17
C THR A 294 14.43 -10.66 2.23
N ALA A 295 13.42 -11.50 2.38
CA ALA A 295 12.04 -11.07 2.62
C ALA A 295 11.80 -10.89 4.12
N THR A 296 11.09 -9.82 4.48
CA THR A 296 10.79 -9.47 5.88
C THR A 296 9.33 -9.11 6.03
N LEU A 297 8.69 -9.66 7.05
CA LEU A 297 7.36 -9.30 7.53
C LEU A 297 7.47 -8.78 8.96
N HIS A 298 6.64 -7.79 9.28
CA HIS A 298 6.59 -7.19 10.61
C HIS A 298 5.20 -7.41 11.24
N PRO A 299 4.95 -8.56 11.89
CA PRO A 299 3.72 -8.75 12.64
C PRO A 299 3.61 -7.71 13.75
N ILE A 300 2.50 -6.96 13.73
CA ILE A 300 2.16 -5.95 14.73
C ILE A 300 0.84 -6.37 15.37
N ALA A 301 0.84 -6.52 16.70
CA ALA A 301 -0.38 -6.77 17.48
C ALA A 301 -0.32 -6.05 18.80
N GLY A 302 -1.47 -5.94 19.45
CA GLY A 302 -1.59 -5.22 20.69
C GLY A 302 -1.47 -3.70 20.50
N THR A 303 -2.46 -2.98 20.96
CA THR A 303 -2.49 -1.52 20.84
C THR A 303 -2.86 -0.88 22.16
N TYR A 304 -1.92 -0.16 22.74
CA TYR A 304 -2.18 0.68 23.90
C TYR A 304 -1.96 2.15 23.54
N PRO A 305 -2.75 3.08 24.09
CA PRO A 305 -2.53 4.50 23.88
C PRO A 305 -1.21 4.96 24.50
N ARG A 306 -0.64 6.06 23.99
CA ARG A 306 0.46 6.75 24.65
C ARG A 306 -0.03 7.42 25.94
N GLY A 307 0.77 7.37 26.97
CA GLY A 307 0.56 8.14 28.19
C GLY A 307 0.86 9.62 28.02
N LYS A 308 0.50 10.40 29.01
CA LYS A 308 0.85 11.83 29.06
C LYS A 308 2.32 12.08 29.39
N HIS A 309 2.95 11.10 30.04
CA HIS A 309 4.34 11.14 30.48
C HIS A 309 5.02 9.79 30.23
N GLU A 310 6.34 9.80 30.15
CA GLU A 310 7.16 8.59 29.91
C GLU A 310 6.92 7.49 30.97
N SER A 311 6.59 7.87 32.21
CA SER A 311 6.24 6.90 33.28
C SER A 311 4.97 6.12 32.97
N GLU A 312 3.93 6.78 32.42
CA GLU A 312 2.68 6.13 32.03
C GLU A 312 2.92 5.22 30.80
N ASP A 313 3.77 5.65 29.86
CA ASP A 313 4.17 4.83 28.72
C ASP A 313 4.82 3.52 29.18
N ARG A 314 5.71 3.58 30.17
CA ARG A 314 6.34 2.38 30.76
C ARG A 314 5.34 1.46 31.44
N GLU A 315 4.33 2.01 32.12
CA GLU A 315 3.26 1.21 32.72
C GLU A 315 2.40 0.53 31.65
N PHE A 316 2.03 1.25 30.58
CA PHE A 316 1.26 0.70 29.48
C PHE A 316 2.04 -0.37 28.73
N ALA A 317 3.33 -0.16 28.50
CA ALA A 317 4.23 -1.15 27.92
C ALA A 317 4.30 -2.42 28.78
N ALA A 318 4.42 -2.28 30.11
CA ALA A 318 4.44 -3.40 31.02
C ALA A 318 3.09 -4.16 31.05
N LYS A 319 1.95 -3.45 30.97
CA LYS A 319 0.62 -4.06 30.85
C LYS A 319 0.50 -4.82 29.55
N LEU A 320 0.93 -4.24 28.42
CA LEU A 320 0.87 -4.85 27.11
C LEU A 320 1.69 -6.15 27.04
N ILE A 321 2.91 -6.15 27.57
CA ILE A 321 3.77 -7.35 27.63
C ILE A 321 3.10 -8.49 28.43
N ASN A 322 2.36 -8.17 29.47
CA ASN A 322 1.73 -9.14 30.38
C ASN A 322 0.28 -9.47 29.98
N ASP A 323 -0.29 -8.83 28.97
CA ASP A 323 -1.63 -9.12 28.48
C ASP A 323 -1.66 -10.45 27.74
N SER A 324 -2.33 -11.44 28.31
CA SER A 324 -2.36 -12.80 27.78
C SER A 324 -3.08 -12.89 26.42
N LYS A 325 -4.12 -12.06 26.21
CA LYS A 325 -4.88 -12.00 24.95
C LYS A 325 -4.03 -11.42 23.82
N GLU A 326 -3.46 -10.22 24.07
CA GLU A 326 -2.61 -9.55 23.08
C GLU A 326 -1.38 -10.39 22.74
N ASN A 327 -0.82 -11.10 23.71
CA ASN A 327 0.28 -12.03 23.49
C ASN A 327 -0.10 -13.24 22.64
N ALA A 328 -1.28 -13.83 22.86
CA ALA A 328 -1.75 -14.97 22.08
C ALA A 328 -2.01 -14.56 20.62
N GLU A 329 -2.65 -13.41 20.41
CA GLU A 329 -2.86 -12.84 19.06
C GLU A 329 -1.53 -12.58 18.36
N HIS A 330 -0.58 -11.97 19.05
CA HIS A 330 0.73 -11.67 18.49
C HIS A 330 1.50 -12.93 18.07
N VAL A 331 1.51 -13.98 18.90
CA VAL A 331 2.14 -15.28 18.57
C VAL A 331 1.49 -15.89 17.33
N MET A 332 0.17 -15.82 17.21
CA MET A 332 -0.56 -16.32 16.05
C MET A 332 -0.13 -15.57 14.75
N LEU A 333 0.01 -14.24 14.80
CA LEU A 333 0.46 -13.46 13.65
C LEU A 333 1.93 -13.72 13.29
N VAL A 334 2.80 -13.95 14.27
CA VAL A 334 4.19 -14.36 14.02
C VAL A 334 4.25 -15.74 13.35
N ASP A 335 3.42 -16.68 13.80
CA ASP A 335 3.37 -18.02 13.20
C ASP A 335 2.80 -17.98 11.77
N LEU A 336 1.79 -17.15 11.53
CA LEU A 336 1.27 -16.89 10.20
C LEU A 336 2.36 -16.33 9.27
N ALA A 337 3.11 -15.33 9.72
CA ALA A 337 4.21 -14.74 8.95
C ALA A 337 5.31 -15.76 8.64
N ARG A 338 5.66 -16.62 9.59
CA ARG A 338 6.62 -17.71 9.38
C ARG A 338 6.11 -18.70 8.33
N ASN A 339 4.83 -19.06 8.40
CA ASN A 339 4.20 -19.96 7.45
C ASN A 339 4.16 -19.35 6.03
N ASP A 340 3.80 -18.08 5.91
CA ASP A 340 3.73 -17.37 4.64
C ASP A 340 5.11 -17.28 3.97
N LEU A 341 6.16 -16.88 4.70
CA LEU A 341 7.52 -16.85 4.17
C LEU A 341 8.08 -18.25 3.89
N GLY A 342 7.68 -19.26 4.67
CA GLY A 342 8.14 -20.63 4.52
C GLY A 342 7.81 -21.27 3.18
N ARG A 343 6.88 -20.70 2.41
CA ARG A 343 6.55 -21.18 1.05
C ARG A 343 7.67 -20.90 0.04
N ASN A 344 8.35 -19.77 0.17
CA ASN A 344 9.27 -19.24 -0.83
C ASN A 344 10.67 -18.93 -0.29
N CYS A 345 10.86 -19.07 1.00
CA CYS A 345 12.12 -18.72 1.66
C CYS A 345 12.73 -19.91 2.38
N SER A 346 14.04 -19.99 2.35
CA SER A 346 14.84 -20.84 3.24
C SER A 346 15.22 -20.07 4.52
N VAL A 347 15.56 -20.79 5.58
CA VAL A 347 16.07 -20.20 6.82
C VAL A 347 15.16 -19.09 7.37
N VAL A 348 13.86 -19.41 7.52
CA VAL A 348 12.91 -18.46 8.12
C VAL A 348 13.19 -18.30 9.60
N GLN A 349 13.42 -17.07 10.05
CA GLN A 349 13.82 -16.72 11.43
C GLN A 349 12.95 -15.63 12.00
N VAL A 350 12.74 -15.68 13.33
CA VAL A 350 12.16 -14.55 14.08
C VAL A 350 13.33 -13.78 14.70
N GLU A 351 13.73 -12.68 14.04
CA GLU A 351 14.89 -11.89 14.44
C GLU A 351 14.62 -11.06 15.68
N LYS A 352 13.40 -10.48 15.75
CA LYS A 352 12.89 -9.76 16.92
C LYS A 352 11.56 -10.38 17.31
N PHE A 353 11.38 -10.66 18.59
CA PHE A 353 10.17 -11.25 19.11
C PHE A 353 9.59 -10.43 20.25
N LYS A 354 8.35 -9.94 20.07
CA LYS A 354 7.59 -9.18 21.08
C LYS A 354 8.35 -7.96 21.59
N THR A 355 8.93 -7.16 20.71
CA THR A 355 9.54 -5.90 21.09
C THR A 355 8.45 -4.84 21.25
N VAL A 356 8.48 -4.12 22.37
CA VAL A 356 7.58 -2.96 22.57
C VAL A 356 8.12 -1.78 21.78
N GLU A 357 7.28 -1.22 20.95
CA GLU A 357 7.61 -0.05 20.14
C GLU A 357 6.67 1.10 20.41
N PHE A 358 7.25 2.30 20.55
CA PHE A 358 6.53 3.54 20.86
C PHE A 358 6.37 4.36 19.59
N TYR A 359 5.14 4.43 19.08
CA TYR A 359 4.77 5.30 17.97
C TYR A 359 4.24 6.64 18.49
N SER A 360 3.90 7.56 17.61
CA SER A 360 3.44 8.91 17.98
C SER A 360 2.22 8.93 18.89
N HIS A 361 1.28 7.99 18.73
CA HIS A 361 0.00 7.96 19.44
C HIS A 361 -0.31 6.63 20.13
N VAL A 362 0.44 5.58 19.82
CA VAL A 362 0.19 4.21 20.30
C VAL A 362 1.48 3.49 20.66
N ILE A 363 1.34 2.45 21.47
CA ILE A 363 2.39 1.49 21.83
C ILE A 363 1.95 0.14 21.25
N HIS A 364 2.85 -0.54 20.53
CA HIS A 364 2.58 -1.84 19.93
C HIS A 364 3.60 -2.89 20.37
N LEU A 365 3.19 -4.17 20.29
CA LEU A 365 4.11 -5.29 20.22
C LEU A 365 4.45 -5.54 18.75
N VAL A 366 5.73 -5.57 18.44
CA VAL A 366 6.25 -5.78 17.08
C VAL A 366 7.20 -6.97 17.08
N SER A 367 7.07 -7.82 16.09
CA SER A 367 8.07 -8.86 15.79
C SER A 367 8.59 -8.67 14.36
N GLN A 368 9.75 -9.21 14.10
CA GLN A 368 10.36 -9.24 12.76
C GLN A 368 10.62 -10.68 12.38
N VAL A 369 10.00 -11.10 11.28
CA VAL A 369 10.19 -12.44 10.69
C VAL A 369 10.88 -12.24 9.34
N SER A 370 12.02 -12.86 9.14
CA SER A 370 12.76 -12.80 7.89
C SER A 370 13.03 -14.18 7.30
N GLY A 371 13.23 -14.22 5.99
CA GLY A 371 13.59 -15.44 5.27
C GLY A 371 14.39 -15.10 4.01
N LYS A 372 15.40 -15.91 3.71
CA LYS A 372 16.17 -15.78 2.48
C LYS A 372 15.39 -16.38 1.32
N LEU A 373 15.18 -15.63 0.24
CA LEU A 373 14.51 -16.12 -0.95
C LEU A 373 15.20 -17.34 -1.52
N ASN A 374 14.41 -18.35 -1.86
CA ASN A 374 14.89 -19.51 -2.61
C ASN A 374 15.36 -19.09 -4.02
N GLU A 375 16.21 -19.90 -4.64
CA GLU A 375 16.64 -19.65 -6.02
C GLU A 375 15.43 -19.63 -6.97
N ASN A 376 15.46 -18.71 -7.94
CA ASN A 376 14.43 -18.52 -8.97
C ASN A 376 13.04 -18.11 -8.46
N VAL A 377 12.92 -17.61 -7.21
CA VAL A 377 11.68 -17.05 -6.71
C VAL A 377 11.72 -15.53 -6.89
N SER A 378 10.69 -14.98 -7.55
CA SER A 378 10.55 -13.55 -7.77
C SER A 378 9.96 -12.82 -6.55
N ALA A 379 10.18 -11.52 -6.47
CA ALA A 379 9.55 -10.67 -5.46
C ALA A 379 8.02 -10.69 -5.59
N ALA A 380 7.48 -10.74 -6.82
CA ALA A 380 6.05 -10.83 -7.07
C ALA A 380 5.45 -12.15 -6.58
N GLN A 381 6.18 -13.26 -6.70
CA GLN A 381 5.74 -14.56 -6.17
C GLN A 381 5.66 -14.53 -4.65
N VAL A 382 6.69 -14.01 -3.95
CA VAL A 382 6.67 -13.89 -2.49
C VAL A 382 5.53 -12.97 -2.05
N PHE A 383 5.31 -11.88 -2.78
CA PHE A 383 4.21 -10.97 -2.50
C PHE A 383 2.86 -11.68 -2.62
N ALA A 384 2.60 -12.39 -3.72
CA ALA A 384 1.35 -13.10 -3.97
C ALA A 384 1.05 -14.15 -2.87
N ASP A 385 2.07 -14.90 -2.43
CA ASP A 385 1.92 -15.94 -1.42
C ASP A 385 1.79 -15.39 0.03
N THR A 386 2.20 -14.16 0.27
CA THR A 386 2.02 -13.48 1.57
C THR A 386 0.78 -12.59 1.62
N PHE A 387 0.20 -12.25 0.46
CA PHE A 387 -0.95 -11.36 0.33
C PHE A 387 -2.30 -12.10 0.51
N PRO A 388 -3.34 -11.46 1.11
CA PRO A 388 -3.27 -10.22 1.87
C PRO A 388 -2.70 -10.42 3.27
N ALA A 389 -2.44 -9.31 3.98
CA ALA A 389 -2.01 -9.37 5.37
C ALA A 389 -3.02 -10.11 6.26
N GLY A 390 -2.52 -10.93 7.19
CA GLY A 390 -3.35 -11.63 8.17
C GLY A 390 -4.14 -10.68 9.07
N THR A 391 -3.54 -9.52 9.40
CA THR A 391 -4.14 -8.43 10.18
C THR A 391 -5.37 -7.81 9.52
N LEU A 392 -5.58 -8.04 8.21
CA LEU A 392 -6.72 -7.54 7.44
C LEU A 392 -7.69 -8.64 6.98
N SER A 393 -7.33 -9.91 7.14
CA SER A 393 -8.13 -11.06 6.72
C SER A 393 -8.54 -11.94 7.90
N GLY A 394 -7.61 -12.64 8.50
CA GLY A 394 -7.81 -13.54 9.63
C GLY A 394 -6.97 -14.82 9.49
N ALA A 395 -7.19 -15.74 10.40
CA ALA A 395 -6.46 -17.00 10.47
C ALA A 395 -7.42 -18.19 10.71
N PRO A 396 -7.41 -19.25 9.88
CA PRO A 396 -6.65 -19.43 8.63
C PRO A 396 -7.11 -18.45 7.52
N LYS A 397 -6.16 -17.88 6.82
CA LYS A 397 -6.34 -16.77 5.86
C LYS A 397 -7.41 -17.08 4.79
N TYR A 398 -7.28 -18.22 4.11
CA TYR A 398 -8.20 -18.64 3.04
C TYR A 398 -9.66 -18.71 3.51
N ARG A 399 -9.91 -19.37 4.65
CA ARG A 399 -11.27 -19.52 5.19
C ARG A 399 -11.84 -18.19 5.66
N ALA A 400 -11.01 -17.36 6.29
CA ALA A 400 -11.42 -16.02 6.70
C ALA A 400 -11.87 -15.17 5.50
N MET A 401 -11.14 -15.19 4.39
CA MET A 401 -11.52 -14.46 3.17
C MET A 401 -12.83 -14.94 2.56
N GLN A 402 -13.12 -16.25 2.57
CA GLN A 402 -14.40 -16.77 2.12
C GLN A 402 -15.57 -16.20 2.96
N ILE A 403 -15.43 -16.26 4.29
CA ILE A 403 -16.45 -15.77 5.22
C ILE A 403 -16.65 -14.25 5.06
N LEU A 404 -15.56 -13.49 4.93
CA LEU A 404 -15.63 -12.03 4.71
C LEU A 404 -16.37 -11.69 3.41
N ASN A 405 -16.13 -12.42 2.32
CA ASN A 405 -16.84 -12.22 1.07
C ASN A 405 -18.35 -12.51 1.18
N GLU A 406 -18.75 -13.43 2.06
CA GLU A 406 -20.17 -13.71 2.34
C GLU A 406 -20.81 -12.59 3.18
N LEU A 407 -20.11 -12.11 4.21
CA LEU A 407 -20.66 -11.24 5.24
C LEU A 407 -20.61 -9.75 4.89
N GLU A 408 -19.51 -9.26 4.29
CA GLU A 408 -19.39 -7.85 3.95
C GLU A 408 -20.38 -7.46 2.84
N PRO A 409 -21.04 -6.29 2.90
CA PRO A 409 -22.10 -5.92 1.97
C PRO A 409 -21.58 -5.69 0.54
N SER A 410 -20.37 -5.15 0.40
CA SER A 410 -19.70 -4.91 -0.90
C SER A 410 -18.24 -5.34 -0.89
N ALA A 411 -17.64 -5.42 -2.07
CA ALA A 411 -16.21 -5.71 -2.20
C ALA A 411 -15.36 -4.59 -1.61
N ARG A 412 -14.19 -4.95 -1.05
CA ARG A 412 -13.26 -4.02 -0.40
C ARG A 412 -12.54 -3.09 -1.37
N SER A 413 -12.39 -3.49 -2.65
CA SER A 413 -11.61 -2.74 -3.64
C SER A 413 -10.16 -2.52 -3.18
N PHE A 414 -9.76 -1.29 -2.86
CA PHE A 414 -8.39 -0.94 -2.43
C PHE A 414 -8.08 -1.30 -0.97
N TYR A 415 -9.10 -1.27 -0.08
CA TYR A 415 -8.87 -1.44 1.36
C TYR A 415 -8.36 -2.84 1.72
N GLY A 416 -7.29 -2.89 2.51
CA GLY A 416 -6.60 -4.16 2.83
C GLY A 416 -5.74 -4.69 1.68
N GLY A 417 -5.63 -3.93 0.60
CA GLY A 417 -4.68 -4.14 -0.46
C GLY A 417 -3.28 -3.64 -0.10
N SER A 418 -2.43 -3.40 -1.09
CA SER A 418 -1.05 -2.96 -0.91
C SER A 418 -0.67 -1.84 -1.87
N VAL A 419 0.26 -0.98 -1.46
CA VAL A 419 0.79 0.15 -2.22
C VAL A 419 2.30 0.24 -2.02
N GLY A 420 3.04 0.53 -3.10
CA GLY A 420 4.48 0.64 -3.00
C GLY A 420 5.20 0.48 -4.32
N PHE A 421 6.33 -0.21 -4.31
CA PHE A 421 7.08 -0.47 -5.52
C PHE A 421 7.73 -1.86 -5.53
N PHE A 422 8.00 -2.36 -6.75
CA PHE A 422 8.89 -3.47 -7.05
C PHE A 422 10.11 -2.94 -7.79
N GLY A 423 11.29 -3.06 -7.20
CA GLY A 423 12.56 -2.67 -7.80
C GLY A 423 12.95 -3.61 -8.94
N LEU A 424 13.57 -3.09 -10.00
CA LEU A 424 14.10 -3.93 -11.08
C LEU A 424 15.31 -4.77 -10.62
N ASP A 425 15.88 -4.47 -9.48
CA ASP A 425 16.92 -5.24 -8.80
C ASP A 425 16.37 -6.43 -7.95
N GLY A 426 15.05 -6.65 -7.98
CA GLY A 426 14.36 -7.65 -7.18
C GLY A 426 14.04 -7.21 -5.75
N SER A 427 14.28 -5.95 -5.39
CA SER A 427 13.79 -5.37 -4.14
C SER A 427 12.27 -5.15 -4.18
N CYS A 428 11.64 -5.08 -3.01
CA CYS A 428 10.21 -4.82 -2.90
C CYS A 428 9.94 -4.05 -1.61
N THR A 429 9.13 -3.02 -1.73
CA THR A 429 8.57 -2.29 -0.58
C THR A 429 7.09 -2.10 -0.81
N GLN A 430 6.29 -2.80 -0.02
CA GLN A 430 4.83 -2.78 -0.11
C GLN A 430 4.24 -2.51 1.27
N ALA A 431 3.37 -1.51 1.37
CA ALA A 431 2.64 -1.15 2.58
C ALA A 431 1.17 -1.54 2.46
N ILE A 432 0.54 -1.90 3.56
CA ILE A 432 -0.88 -2.25 3.58
C ILE A 432 -1.73 -1.00 3.37
N MET A 433 -2.73 -1.04 2.49
CA MET A 433 -3.67 0.07 2.29
C MET A 433 -4.72 0.11 3.40
N ILE A 434 -4.33 0.68 4.52
CA ILE A 434 -5.17 1.04 5.67
C ILE A 434 -4.97 2.52 6.01
N ARG A 435 -5.88 3.10 6.77
CA ARG A 435 -5.87 4.54 7.05
C ARG A 435 -5.69 5.36 5.76
N SER A 436 -6.47 5.00 4.77
CA SER A 436 -6.34 5.48 3.41
C SER A 436 -7.68 5.82 2.79
N PHE A 437 -7.63 6.58 1.72
CA PHE A 437 -8.76 7.00 0.91
C PHE A 437 -8.59 6.55 -0.53
N LEU A 438 -9.70 6.20 -1.15
CA LEU A 438 -9.89 6.27 -2.59
C LEU A 438 -10.70 7.54 -2.88
N ALA A 439 -10.11 8.48 -3.61
CA ALA A 439 -10.80 9.65 -4.11
C ALA A 439 -11.17 9.44 -5.57
N ARG A 440 -12.45 9.42 -5.88
CA ARG A 440 -12.96 9.25 -7.24
C ARG A 440 -14.30 9.96 -7.39
N LYS A 441 -14.55 10.58 -8.55
CA LYS A 441 -15.80 11.28 -8.85
C LYS A 441 -16.26 12.22 -7.73
N ARG A 442 -15.31 12.94 -7.11
CA ARG A 442 -15.55 13.87 -5.98
C ARG A 442 -16.15 13.19 -4.73
N GLN A 443 -15.82 11.92 -4.53
CA GLN A 443 -16.15 11.17 -3.34
C GLN A 443 -14.87 10.62 -2.72
N LEU A 444 -14.71 10.79 -1.41
CA LEU A 444 -13.72 10.11 -0.60
C LEU A 444 -14.34 8.84 -0.05
N ILE A 445 -13.72 7.71 -0.30
CA ILE A 445 -14.13 6.40 0.19
C ILE A 445 -13.05 5.91 1.14
N PHE A 446 -13.42 5.46 2.32
CA PHE A 446 -12.49 5.00 3.33
C PHE A 446 -13.14 3.89 4.17
N GLN A 447 -12.29 3.03 4.74
CA GLN A 447 -12.73 1.80 5.37
C GLN A 447 -11.85 1.44 6.56
N ALA A 448 -12.42 0.78 7.56
CA ALA A 448 -11.69 0.18 8.66
C ALA A 448 -12.37 -1.10 9.13
N GLY A 449 -11.57 -2.01 9.69
CA GLY A 449 -12.03 -3.28 10.25
C GLY A 449 -11.60 -3.47 11.69
N ALA A 450 -12.20 -4.44 12.35
CA ALA A 450 -11.86 -4.88 13.71
C ALA A 450 -11.53 -6.36 13.73
N GLY A 451 -10.52 -6.75 14.50
CA GLY A 451 -10.12 -8.14 14.69
C GLY A 451 -11.03 -8.86 15.66
N VAL A 452 -11.90 -9.71 15.14
CA VAL A 452 -12.88 -10.47 15.95
C VAL A 452 -12.30 -11.80 16.38
N VAL A 453 -12.37 -12.06 17.68
CA VAL A 453 -12.02 -13.33 18.34
C VAL A 453 -13.22 -13.83 19.16
N ALA A 454 -13.14 -15.01 19.77
CA ALA A 454 -14.25 -15.64 20.51
C ALA A 454 -14.86 -14.71 21.58
N ASP A 455 -14.01 -14.01 22.31
CA ASP A 455 -14.41 -13.13 23.42
C ASP A 455 -14.67 -11.67 23.01
N SER A 456 -14.69 -11.36 21.73
CA SER A 456 -14.98 -10.01 21.22
C SER A 456 -16.37 -9.54 21.66
N VAL A 457 -16.50 -8.25 21.99
CA VAL A 457 -17.78 -7.61 22.31
C VAL A 457 -18.20 -6.78 21.10
N PRO A 458 -19.32 -7.09 20.43
CA PRO A 458 -19.72 -6.46 19.17
C PRO A 458 -19.73 -4.93 19.19
N GLU A 459 -20.20 -4.35 20.31
CA GLU A 459 -20.26 -2.89 20.50
C GLU A 459 -18.87 -2.26 20.63
N LYS A 460 -17.91 -2.99 21.23
CA LYS A 460 -16.51 -2.54 21.35
C LYS A 460 -15.81 -2.60 19.99
N GLU A 461 -16.02 -3.67 19.21
CA GLU A 461 -15.46 -3.80 17.87
C GLU A 461 -16.02 -2.73 16.91
N THR A 462 -17.31 -2.40 17.05
CA THR A 462 -17.92 -1.28 16.32
C THR A 462 -17.29 0.06 16.70
N ALA A 463 -17.01 0.29 17.98
CA ALA A 463 -16.32 1.48 18.46
C ALA A 463 -14.86 1.52 17.98
N GLU A 464 -14.16 0.38 17.90
CA GLU A 464 -12.80 0.29 17.38
C GLU A 464 -12.72 0.73 15.92
N VAL A 465 -13.65 0.30 15.06
CA VAL A 465 -13.75 0.77 13.67
C VAL A 465 -13.85 2.30 13.62
N ARG A 466 -14.71 2.90 14.46
CA ARG A 466 -14.84 4.36 14.53
C ARG A 466 -13.55 5.04 14.96
N ASN A 467 -12.85 4.48 15.94
CA ASN A 467 -11.58 5.01 16.44
C ASN A 467 -10.48 4.92 15.39
N LYS A 468 -10.40 3.84 14.62
CA LYS A 468 -9.45 3.68 13.51
C LYS A 468 -9.66 4.71 12.41
N LEU A 469 -10.88 5.21 12.23
CA LEU A 469 -11.22 6.25 11.25
C LEU A 469 -11.06 7.68 11.77
N ALA A 470 -10.84 7.86 13.06
CA ALA A 470 -10.80 9.21 13.67
C ALA A 470 -9.74 10.13 13.04
N ALA A 471 -8.56 9.58 12.69
CA ALA A 471 -7.51 10.37 12.03
C ALA A 471 -7.92 10.82 10.62
N LEU A 472 -8.62 9.96 9.86
CA LEU A 472 -9.13 10.26 8.52
C LEU A 472 -10.19 11.36 8.57
N ARG A 473 -11.13 11.28 9.51
CA ARG A 473 -12.17 12.28 9.72
C ARG A 473 -11.57 13.64 10.09
N ARG A 474 -10.63 13.65 11.04
CA ARG A 474 -9.92 14.88 11.41
C ARG A 474 -9.14 15.49 10.23
N ALA A 475 -8.60 14.64 9.34
CA ALA A 475 -7.90 15.14 8.15
C ALA A 475 -8.84 15.87 7.18
N ILE A 476 -10.07 15.36 6.99
CA ILE A 476 -11.11 16.01 6.20
C ILE A 476 -11.48 17.37 6.82
N GLU A 477 -11.77 17.41 8.13
CA GLU A 477 -12.13 18.62 8.88
C GLU A 477 -11.01 19.68 8.84
N GLN A 478 -9.75 19.25 9.05
CA GLN A 478 -8.61 20.17 9.04
C GLN A 478 -8.33 20.72 7.64
N ALA A 479 -8.48 19.92 6.59
CA ALA A 479 -8.33 20.37 5.21
C ALA A 479 -9.35 21.48 4.87
N GLU A 480 -10.59 21.34 5.36
CA GLU A 480 -11.63 22.37 5.17
C GLU A 480 -11.34 23.65 5.94
N THR A 481 -10.85 23.55 7.19
CA THR A 481 -10.65 24.71 8.07
C THR A 481 -9.50 25.60 7.60
N LYS A 482 -8.43 25.04 7.07
CA LYS A 482 -7.27 25.79 6.56
C LYS A 482 -7.62 26.82 5.50
N PHE A 483 -8.63 26.55 4.68
CA PHE A 483 -9.05 27.45 3.60
C PHE A 483 -10.10 28.47 4.01
N LYS A 484 -10.76 28.29 5.17
CA LYS A 484 -11.69 29.31 5.71
C LYS A 484 -10.98 30.48 6.42
N GLN A 485 -9.67 30.31 6.71
CA GLN A 485 -8.85 31.28 7.45
C GLN A 485 -7.85 32.07 6.56
N GLY A 486 -7.77 31.81 5.28
CA GLY A 486 -6.95 32.49 4.27
C GLY A 486 -7.78 33.18 3.24
#